data_b49d4ed022cd1d71bfa6652c026ea810
#
_entry.id   b49d4ed022cd1d71bfa6652c026ea810
#
_cell.length_a   1.000
_cell.length_b   1.000
_cell.length_c   1.000
_cell.angle_alpha   90.00
_cell.angle_beta   90.00
_cell.angle_gamma   90.00
#
_symmetry.space_group_name_H-M   'P 1'
#
loop_
_entity.id
_entity.type
_entity.pdbx_description
1 polymer ?
#
loop_
_entity_poly.entity_id
_entity_poly.type
_entity_poly.pdbx_seq_one_letter_code
_entity_poly.pdbx_strand_id
1 'polypeptide(L)'
;VANLMELADAAGFGTGIVTTSSVTDASPASFMAHIEYRYCDTPDAMERENIRMPQDSTSCGQDRVANGGLGSVVEQVATSKMDIVLGGGSDKFTVTVDGDPSTTVREQAKFNGYTVIQHLADLDRLPAENRVLGLFSSGHLPVRSRGVNGAKAEYIDRVGDKVVWPEPFACEANPEFIGMPTLAAMTKAAIGRLNSDAGFMLMVEAASIDKE
;
A
#
# COMPACT_ATOMS: atom_id res chain seq x y z
N VAL A 1 -20.68 1.95 -3.96
CA VAL A 1 -20.75 0.50 -4.24
C VAL A 1 -19.66 -0.17 -3.43
N ALA A 2 -20.00 -1.23 -2.65
CA ALA A 2 -19.00 -1.95 -1.85
C ALA A 2 -17.94 -2.60 -2.75
N ASN A 3 -16.67 -2.54 -2.33
CA ASN A 3 -15.60 -3.25 -2.98
C ASN A 3 -15.58 -4.74 -2.55
N LEU A 4 -14.71 -5.53 -3.18
CA LEU A 4 -14.66 -6.98 -2.98
C LEU A 4 -14.26 -7.37 -1.55
N MET A 5 -13.35 -6.61 -0.91
CA MET A 5 -12.93 -6.87 0.47
C MET A 5 -14.03 -6.52 1.48
N GLU A 6 -14.77 -5.44 1.25
CA GLU A 6 -15.94 -5.11 2.08
C GLU A 6 -17.04 -6.16 2.00
N LEU A 7 -17.26 -6.75 0.82
CA LEU A 7 -18.20 -7.85 0.65
C LEU A 7 -17.71 -9.12 1.37
N ALA A 8 -16.42 -9.40 1.33
CA ALA A 8 -15.80 -10.52 2.03
C ALA A 8 -15.92 -10.36 3.56
N ASP A 9 -15.58 -9.16 4.09
CA ASP A 9 -15.75 -8.83 5.51
C ASP A 9 -17.21 -8.97 5.97
N ALA A 10 -18.14 -8.43 5.19
CA ALA A 10 -19.57 -8.55 5.48
C ALA A 10 -20.09 -10.00 5.47
N ALA A 11 -19.43 -10.89 4.72
CA ALA A 11 -19.72 -12.32 4.67
C ALA A 11 -18.99 -13.11 5.78
N GLY A 12 -18.20 -12.47 6.64
CA GLY A 12 -17.47 -13.06 7.75
C GLY A 12 -16.14 -13.70 7.40
N PHE A 13 -15.60 -13.43 6.19
CA PHE A 13 -14.26 -13.86 5.80
C PHE A 13 -13.20 -12.94 6.41
N GLY A 14 -12.06 -13.50 6.79
CA GLY A 14 -10.87 -12.69 7.08
C GLY A 14 -10.40 -11.95 5.84
N THR A 15 -9.94 -10.69 5.98
CA THR A 15 -9.54 -9.86 4.84
C THR A 15 -8.13 -9.31 4.99
N GLY A 16 -7.36 -9.30 3.91
CA GLY A 16 -5.98 -8.85 3.96
C GLY A 16 -5.41 -8.35 2.65
N ILE A 17 -4.42 -7.47 2.78
CA ILE A 17 -3.62 -6.91 1.69
C ILE A 17 -2.14 -7.09 2.02
N VAL A 18 -1.37 -7.59 1.09
CA VAL A 18 0.10 -7.68 1.17
C VAL A 18 0.70 -7.16 -0.12
N THR A 19 1.58 -6.17 -0.03
CA THR A 19 2.21 -5.57 -1.21
C THR A 19 3.67 -5.21 -0.96
N THR A 20 4.49 -5.19 -2.01
CA THR A 20 5.82 -4.58 -1.98
C THR A 20 5.78 -3.09 -2.33
N SER A 21 4.63 -2.53 -2.71
CA SER A 21 4.44 -1.09 -2.86
C SER A 21 4.06 -0.39 -1.55
N SER A 22 3.82 0.92 -1.62
CA SER A 22 3.04 1.61 -0.60
C SER A 22 1.64 1.00 -0.54
N VAL A 23 1.09 0.81 0.66
CA VAL A 23 -0.28 0.30 0.85
C VAL A 23 -1.36 1.24 0.29
N THR A 24 -0.97 2.47 -0.04
CA THR A 24 -1.82 3.46 -0.69
C THR A 24 -1.65 3.52 -2.21
N ASP A 25 -0.83 2.65 -2.80
CA ASP A 25 -0.69 2.60 -4.26
C ASP A 25 -1.95 2.05 -4.94
N ALA A 26 -2.07 2.23 -6.23
CA ALA A 26 -3.31 1.99 -6.97
C ALA A 26 -3.89 0.58 -6.77
N SER A 27 -3.06 -0.47 -6.87
CA SER A 27 -3.55 -1.85 -6.74
C SER A 27 -4.08 -2.14 -5.33
N PRO A 28 -3.32 -1.94 -4.22
CA PRO A 28 -3.84 -2.16 -2.89
C PRO A 28 -5.01 -1.21 -2.55
N ALA A 29 -4.92 0.07 -2.96
CA ALA A 29 -5.96 1.06 -2.69
C ALA A 29 -7.31 0.69 -3.33
N SER A 30 -7.32 0.09 -4.52
CA SER A 30 -8.56 -0.32 -5.20
C SER A 30 -9.39 -1.36 -4.44
N PHE A 31 -8.78 -2.04 -3.46
CA PHE A 31 -9.46 -2.99 -2.57
C PHE A 31 -9.88 -2.39 -1.23
N MET A 32 -9.45 -1.15 -0.91
CA MET A 32 -9.67 -0.53 0.40
C MET A 32 -10.33 0.84 0.34
N ALA A 33 -10.21 1.54 -0.79
CA ALA A 33 -10.63 2.93 -0.90
C ALA A 33 -11.66 3.12 -2.02
N HIS A 34 -12.55 4.08 -1.81
CA HIS A 34 -13.56 4.56 -2.75
C HIS A 34 -13.16 5.98 -3.16
N ILE A 35 -12.26 6.06 -4.13
CA ILE A 35 -11.76 7.33 -4.66
C ILE A 35 -11.53 7.19 -6.16
N GLU A 36 -11.86 8.22 -6.91
CA GLU A 36 -11.78 8.16 -8.37
C GLU A 36 -10.34 8.17 -8.88
N TYR A 37 -9.43 8.83 -8.12
CA TYR A 37 -8.10 9.09 -8.63
C TYR A 37 -6.98 8.75 -7.64
N ARG A 38 -6.01 7.93 -8.09
CA ARG A 38 -4.93 7.40 -7.25
C ARG A 38 -4.02 8.45 -6.60
N TYR A 39 -3.95 9.67 -7.16
CA TYR A 39 -3.14 10.76 -6.61
C TYR A 39 -3.85 11.56 -5.52
N CYS A 40 -5.11 11.25 -5.21
CA CYS A 40 -5.80 11.72 -4.02
C CYS A 40 -5.38 10.90 -2.79
N ASP A 41 -4.09 10.65 -2.64
CA ASP A 41 -3.55 9.65 -1.73
C ASP A 41 -3.36 10.15 -0.29
N THR A 42 -3.23 11.47 -0.10
CA THR A 42 -3.15 12.12 1.22
C THR A 42 -4.05 13.36 1.27
N PRO A 43 -4.44 13.86 2.46
CA PRO A 43 -5.18 15.12 2.59
C PRO A 43 -4.53 16.29 1.87
N ASP A 44 -3.21 16.46 2.04
CA ASP A 44 -2.44 17.51 1.37
C ASP A 44 -2.45 17.37 -0.17
N ALA A 45 -2.45 16.14 -0.66
CA ALA A 45 -2.53 15.89 -2.10
C ALA A 45 -3.89 16.26 -2.66
N MET A 46 -4.97 16.09 -1.88
CA MET A 46 -6.33 16.46 -2.29
C MET A 46 -6.53 17.99 -2.38
N GLU A 47 -5.69 18.77 -1.71
CA GLU A 47 -5.74 20.25 -1.76
C GLU A 47 -5.00 20.84 -2.97
N ARG A 48 -4.15 20.04 -3.64
CA ARG A 48 -3.33 20.56 -4.74
C ARG A 48 -4.17 20.73 -6.01
N GLU A 49 -4.29 21.97 -6.49
CA GLU A 49 -5.00 22.32 -7.73
C GLU A 49 -4.35 21.70 -9.00
N ASN A 50 -3.09 21.25 -8.92
CA ASN A 50 -2.29 20.74 -10.04
C ASN A 50 -2.06 19.22 -10.03
N ILE A 51 -2.96 18.47 -9.43
CA ILE A 51 -2.95 17.00 -9.60
C ILE A 51 -3.19 16.73 -11.09
N ARG A 52 -2.40 15.81 -11.67
CA ARG A 52 -2.61 15.31 -13.05
C ARG A 52 -3.93 14.54 -13.13
N MET A 53 -5.03 15.29 -13.07
CA MET A 53 -6.37 14.72 -13.25
C MET A 53 -6.63 14.51 -14.75
N PRO A 54 -7.31 13.44 -15.15
CA PRO A 54 -7.89 13.36 -16.48
C PRO A 54 -8.75 14.62 -16.74
N GLN A 55 -8.78 15.10 -17.99
CA GLN A 55 -9.45 16.37 -18.34
C GLN A 55 -10.94 16.45 -17.94
N ASP A 56 -11.56 15.29 -17.71
CA ASP A 56 -12.99 15.17 -17.38
C ASP A 56 -13.25 14.78 -15.90
N SER A 57 -12.19 14.70 -15.04
CA SER A 57 -12.38 14.34 -13.65
C SER A 57 -12.59 15.59 -12.77
N THR A 58 -13.53 15.49 -11.85
CA THR A 58 -13.70 16.46 -10.76
C THR A 58 -12.49 16.39 -9.83
N SER A 59 -12.15 17.50 -9.18
CA SER A 59 -11.06 17.52 -8.21
C SER A 59 -11.33 16.55 -7.05
N CYS A 60 -10.28 16.04 -6.38
CA CYS A 60 -10.41 15.25 -5.15
C CYS A 60 -11.22 15.97 -4.04
N GLY A 61 -11.51 17.26 -4.20
CA GLY A 61 -12.13 18.09 -3.20
C GLY A 61 -13.49 17.59 -2.70
N GLN A 62 -14.28 16.95 -3.55
CA GLN A 62 -15.56 16.36 -3.15
C GLN A 62 -15.41 15.14 -2.21
N ASP A 63 -14.28 14.46 -2.29
CA ASP A 63 -14.00 13.25 -1.49
C ASP A 63 -13.37 13.60 -0.13
N ARG A 64 -13.05 14.87 0.13
CA ARG A 64 -12.48 15.32 1.41
C ARG A 64 -13.44 15.11 2.56
N VAL A 65 -12.92 14.69 3.72
CA VAL A 65 -13.71 14.55 4.97
C VAL A 65 -14.37 15.86 5.34
N ALA A 66 -13.67 16.97 5.22
CA ALA A 66 -14.20 18.32 5.48
C ALA A 66 -15.42 18.68 4.59
N ASN A 67 -15.58 18.04 3.45
CA ASN A 67 -16.70 18.23 2.51
C ASN A 67 -17.76 17.10 2.60
N GLY A 68 -17.63 16.18 3.57
CA GLY A 68 -18.54 15.06 3.75
C GLY A 68 -18.20 13.83 2.93
N GLY A 69 -17.02 13.79 2.29
CA GLY A 69 -16.49 12.62 1.59
C GLY A 69 -15.80 11.62 2.53
N LEU A 70 -15.25 10.58 1.96
CA LEU A 70 -14.57 9.48 2.69
C LEU A 70 -13.09 9.78 3.03
N GLY A 71 -12.56 10.88 2.54
CA GLY A 71 -11.17 11.27 2.71
C GLY A 71 -10.24 10.70 1.65
N SER A 72 -8.97 11.00 1.80
CA SER A 72 -7.88 10.51 0.96
C SER A 72 -7.71 8.99 1.08
N VAL A 73 -6.94 8.39 0.14
CA VAL A 73 -6.65 6.95 0.19
C VAL A 73 -6.07 6.55 1.56
N VAL A 74 -5.11 7.31 2.09
CA VAL A 74 -4.47 6.97 3.37
C VAL A 74 -5.44 7.00 4.55
N GLU A 75 -6.40 7.94 4.56
CA GLU A 75 -7.45 8.01 5.59
C GLU A 75 -8.42 6.85 5.47
N GLN A 76 -8.80 6.48 4.25
CA GLN A 76 -9.67 5.32 4.01
C GLN A 76 -8.97 4.00 4.38
N VAL A 77 -7.65 3.85 4.14
CA VAL A 77 -6.87 2.71 4.65
C VAL A 77 -6.88 2.69 6.18
N ALA A 78 -6.67 3.82 6.84
CA ALA A 78 -6.65 3.94 8.30
C ALA A 78 -8.02 3.63 8.95
N THR A 79 -9.11 3.81 8.20
CA THR A 79 -10.48 3.55 8.66
C THR A 79 -11.07 2.25 8.12
N SER A 80 -10.35 1.54 7.26
CA SER A 80 -10.78 0.26 6.70
C SER A 80 -10.97 -0.81 7.79
N LYS A 81 -11.71 -1.85 7.45
CA LYS A 81 -11.94 -2.98 8.36
C LYS A 81 -11.04 -4.18 8.07
N MET A 82 -9.99 -4.00 7.25
CA MET A 82 -9.07 -5.09 6.93
C MET A 82 -8.42 -5.66 8.19
N ASP A 83 -8.37 -6.98 8.32
CA ASP A 83 -7.73 -7.64 9.46
C ASP A 83 -6.21 -7.48 9.41
N ILE A 84 -5.63 -7.42 8.20
CA ILE A 84 -4.20 -7.25 8.02
C ILE A 84 -3.86 -6.52 6.72
N VAL A 85 -3.06 -5.46 6.82
CA VAL A 85 -2.51 -4.71 5.69
C VAL A 85 -1.00 -4.60 5.87
N LEU A 86 -0.21 -5.14 4.93
CA LEU A 86 1.26 -5.16 5.01
C LEU A 86 1.87 -4.59 3.74
N GLY A 87 2.77 -3.61 3.89
CA GLY A 87 3.49 -2.99 2.77
C GLY A 87 4.38 -1.85 3.21
N GLY A 88 4.58 -0.90 2.30
CA GLY A 88 5.31 0.34 2.56
C GLY A 88 4.39 1.55 2.71
N GLY A 89 4.96 2.76 2.64
CA GLY A 89 4.22 4.02 2.64
C GLY A 89 4.05 4.67 4.01
N SER A 90 4.94 4.38 4.97
CA SER A 90 4.84 4.92 6.34
C SER A 90 4.79 6.44 6.40
N ASP A 91 5.42 7.15 5.45
CA ASP A 91 5.46 8.62 5.44
C ASP A 91 4.06 9.22 5.21
N LYS A 92 3.22 8.56 4.41
CA LYS A 92 1.85 9.01 4.16
C LYS A 92 0.95 8.95 5.40
N PHE A 93 1.29 8.13 6.38
CA PHE A 93 0.58 8.03 7.65
C PHE A 93 1.04 9.05 8.70
N THR A 94 2.04 9.88 8.39
CA THR A 94 2.52 10.95 9.29
C THR A 94 1.79 12.27 9.10
N VAL A 95 1.03 12.42 8.01
CA VAL A 95 0.22 13.61 7.75
C VAL A 95 -0.98 13.66 8.71
N THR A 96 -1.51 14.85 8.92
CA THR A 96 -2.72 15.03 9.73
C THR A 96 -3.98 14.67 8.96
N VAL A 97 -5.00 14.26 9.68
CA VAL A 97 -6.33 13.95 9.14
C VAL A 97 -6.97 15.23 8.59
N ASP A 98 -7.71 15.13 7.50
CA ASP A 98 -8.44 16.26 6.92
C ASP A 98 -9.45 16.83 7.93
N GLY A 99 -9.34 18.13 8.22
CA GLY A 99 -10.18 18.81 9.21
C GLY A 99 -9.78 18.58 10.67
N ASP A 100 -8.76 17.76 10.97
CA ASP A 100 -8.21 17.58 12.32
C ASP A 100 -6.69 17.70 12.35
N PRO A 101 -6.13 18.89 12.55
CA PRO A 101 -4.67 19.10 12.57
C PRO A 101 -3.98 18.53 13.82
N SER A 102 -4.72 18.02 14.78
CA SER A 102 -4.17 17.45 16.03
C SER A 102 -3.91 15.95 15.96
N THR A 103 -4.51 15.25 15.00
CA THR A 103 -4.44 13.79 14.86
C THR A 103 -3.77 13.41 13.55
N THR A 104 -2.72 12.59 13.60
CA THR A 104 -2.13 12.00 12.41
C THR A 104 -2.96 10.82 11.91
N VAL A 105 -2.87 10.52 10.61
CA VAL A 105 -3.55 9.34 10.04
C VAL A 105 -3.09 8.03 10.72
N ARG A 106 -1.85 7.98 11.18
CA ARG A 106 -1.34 6.84 11.97
C ARG A 106 -2.05 6.70 13.31
N GLU A 107 -2.31 7.80 14.00
CA GLU A 107 -3.08 7.80 15.25
C GLU A 107 -4.54 7.44 14.99
N GLN A 108 -5.13 7.96 13.93
CA GLN A 108 -6.46 7.56 13.48
C GLN A 108 -6.56 6.04 13.24
N ALA A 109 -5.57 5.44 12.57
CA ALA A 109 -5.53 3.98 12.38
C ALA A 109 -5.52 3.23 13.73
N LYS A 110 -4.73 3.71 14.71
CA LYS A 110 -4.72 3.11 16.06
C LYS A 110 -6.07 3.25 16.77
N PHE A 111 -6.72 4.41 16.68
CA PHE A 111 -8.06 4.62 17.24
C PHE A 111 -9.10 3.70 16.59
N ASN A 112 -8.92 3.34 15.33
CA ASN A 112 -9.75 2.39 14.60
C ASN A 112 -9.38 0.91 14.84
N GLY A 113 -8.53 0.63 15.84
CA GLY A 113 -8.20 -0.73 16.28
C GLY A 113 -7.02 -1.38 15.54
N TYR A 114 -6.24 -0.62 14.78
CA TYR A 114 -5.01 -1.13 14.20
C TYR A 114 -3.85 -1.13 15.20
N THR A 115 -3.12 -2.23 15.28
CA THR A 115 -1.75 -2.25 15.78
C THR A 115 -0.82 -1.93 14.60
N VAL A 116 -0.11 -0.81 14.69
CA VAL A 116 0.85 -0.41 13.65
C VAL A 116 2.21 -1.02 13.95
N ILE A 117 2.75 -1.80 13.01
CA ILE A 117 4.07 -2.43 13.09
C ILE A 117 4.98 -1.89 11.98
N GLN A 118 6.31 -1.83 12.24
CA GLN A 118 7.26 -1.24 11.32
C GLN A 118 8.54 -2.07 11.13
N HIS A 119 8.72 -3.14 11.88
CA HIS A 119 9.93 -3.95 11.84
C HIS A 119 9.64 -5.39 11.43
N LEU A 120 10.58 -5.99 10.71
CA LEU A 120 10.51 -7.41 10.31
C LEU A 120 10.21 -8.34 11.50
N ALA A 121 10.84 -8.08 12.66
CA ALA A 121 10.67 -8.90 13.86
C ALA A 121 9.23 -8.88 14.43
N ASP A 122 8.44 -7.88 14.09
CA ASP A 122 7.05 -7.78 14.54
C ASP A 122 6.13 -8.79 13.85
N LEU A 123 6.52 -9.26 12.65
CA LEU A 123 5.75 -10.28 11.91
C LEU A 123 5.63 -11.61 12.64
N ASP A 124 6.62 -11.95 13.48
CA ASP A 124 6.61 -13.20 14.27
C ASP A 124 5.72 -13.10 15.51
N ARG A 125 5.19 -11.90 15.82
CA ARG A 125 4.44 -11.60 17.04
C ARG A 125 3.19 -10.77 16.78
N LEU A 126 2.48 -11.08 15.70
CA LEU A 126 1.26 -10.35 15.35
C LEU A 126 0.21 -10.47 16.47
N PRO A 127 -0.48 -9.37 16.84
CA PRO A 127 -1.54 -9.40 17.82
C PRO A 127 -2.71 -10.28 17.35
N ALA A 128 -3.24 -11.08 18.26
CA ALA A 128 -4.34 -12.01 17.95
C ALA A 128 -5.68 -11.29 17.71
N GLU A 129 -5.93 -10.20 18.44
CA GLU A 129 -7.27 -9.58 18.50
C GLU A 129 -7.37 -8.26 17.72
N ASN A 130 -6.28 -7.53 17.55
CA ASN A 130 -6.28 -6.26 16.84
C ASN A 130 -6.03 -6.45 15.35
N ARG A 131 -6.56 -5.55 14.52
CA ARG A 131 -6.16 -5.42 13.13
C ARG A 131 -4.69 -5.03 13.05
N VAL A 132 -4.02 -5.40 11.98
CA VAL A 132 -2.58 -5.14 11.80
C VAL A 132 -2.34 -4.25 10.59
N LEU A 133 -1.61 -3.15 10.79
CA LEU A 133 -1.11 -2.28 9.74
C LEU A 133 0.43 -2.29 9.77
N GLY A 134 1.06 -3.01 8.85
CA GLY A 134 2.50 -3.11 8.72
C GLY A 134 3.03 -2.14 7.66
N LEU A 135 3.85 -1.17 8.09
CA LEU A 135 4.41 -0.11 7.26
C LEU A 135 5.94 -0.14 7.35
N PHE A 136 6.57 -0.97 6.50
CA PHE A 136 7.98 -1.35 6.66
C PHE A 136 8.98 -0.41 5.97
N SER A 137 8.53 0.51 5.13
CA SER A 137 9.37 1.52 4.45
C SER A 137 8.61 2.84 4.33
N SER A 138 9.35 3.93 4.09
CA SER A 138 8.76 5.26 3.87
C SER A 138 7.87 5.31 2.63
N GLY A 139 8.37 4.77 1.51
CA GLY A 139 7.65 4.62 0.23
C GLY A 139 7.37 3.16 -0.10
N HIS A 140 7.70 2.72 -1.33
CA HIS A 140 7.69 1.30 -1.70
C HIS A 140 8.78 0.54 -0.94
N LEU A 141 8.63 -0.78 -0.75
CA LEU A 141 9.72 -1.59 -0.24
C LEU A 141 10.86 -1.60 -1.27
N PRO A 142 12.12 -1.44 -0.83
CA PRO A 142 13.26 -1.57 -1.74
C PRO A 142 13.36 -2.99 -2.29
N VAL A 143 13.89 -3.11 -3.50
CA VAL A 143 14.18 -4.42 -4.11
C VAL A 143 15.34 -5.12 -3.41
N ARG A 144 15.36 -6.46 -3.43
CA ARG A 144 16.41 -7.26 -2.79
C ARG A 144 17.78 -7.14 -3.47
N SER A 145 17.77 -6.93 -4.77
CA SER A 145 18.99 -6.84 -5.58
C SER A 145 18.91 -5.58 -6.44
N ARG A 146 20.04 -4.94 -6.65
CA ARG A 146 20.20 -3.81 -7.54
C ARG A 146 21.36 -4.05 -8.50
N GLY A 147 21.41 -3.33 -9.59
CA GLY A 147 22.56 -3.38 -10.50
C GLY A 147 23.84 -2.89 -9.82
N VAL A 148 24.97 -3.55 -10.09
CA VAL A 148 26.28 -3.13 -9.63
C VAL A 148 26.58 -1.72 -10.12
N ASN A 149 27.14 -0.88 -9.24
CA ASN A 149 27.41 0.54 -9.53
C ASN A 149 26.17 1.37 -9.92
N GLY A 150 24.98 0.95 -9.48
CA GLY A 150 23.73 1.65 -9.80
C GLY A 150 23.23 1.45 -11.23
N ALA A 151 23.73 0.41 -11.92
CA ALA A 151 23.22 0.04 -13.24
C ALA A 151 21.72 -0.25 -13.17
N LYS A 152 20.97 0.28 -14.15
CA LYS A 152 19.54 0.03 -14.33
C LYS A 152 19.32 -0.63 -15.66
N ALA A 153 18.25 -1.42 -15.76
CA ALA A 153 17.81 -1.96 -17.03
C ALA A 153 17.44 -0.79 -17.97
N GLU A 154 17.96 -0.82 -19.18
CA GLU A 154 17.52 0.09 -20.24
C GLU A 154 16.16 -0.36 -20.77
N TYR A 155 15.42 0.59 -21.37
CA TYR A 155 14.18 0.24 -22.02
C TYR A 155 14.43 -0.71 -23.19
N ILE A 156 13.53 -1.67 -23.36
CA ILE A 156 13.55 -2.57 -24.50
C ILE A 156 13.22 -1.77 -25.77
N ASP A 157 14.17 -1.67 -26.69
CA ASP A 157 13.98 -0.98 -27.95
C ASP A 157 13.37 -1.89 -29.02
N ARG A 158 12.57 -1.29 -29.90
CA ARG A 158 12.08 -1.91 -31.13
C ARG A 158 12.75 -1.26 -32.34
N VAL A 159 13.48 -2.06 -33.09
CA VAL A 159 14.04 -1.65 -34.39
C VAL A 159 13.32 -2.46 -35.48
N GLY A 160 12.31 -1.85 -36.11
CA GLY A 160 11.38 -2.55 -37.00
C GLY A 160 10.57 -3.60 -36.26
N ASP A 161 10.62 -4.85 -36.73
CA ASP A 161 9.95 -6.00 -36.10
C ASP A 161 10.82 -6.75 -35.08
N LYS A 162 12.03 -6.26 -34.83
CA LYS A 162 12.97 -6.91 -33.90
C LYS A 162 12.95 -6.23 -32.55
N VAL A 163 12.91 -7.02 -31.49
CA VAL A 163 13.14 -6.59 -30.11
C VAL A 163 14.64 -6.59 -29.87
N VAL A 164 15.19 -5.46 -29.45
CA VAL A 164 16.59 -5.31 -29.05
C VAL A 164 16.64 -5.34 -27.53
N TRP A 165 17.26 -6.38 -26.98
CA TRP A 165 17.47 -6.53 -25.55
C TRP A 165 18.68 -5.71 -25.11
N PRO A 166 18.59 -5.00 -23.96
CA PRO A 166 19.76 -4.35 -23.40
C PRO A 166 20.82 -5.36 -22.99
N GLU A 167 22.09 -4.92 -22.95
CA GLU A 167 23.18 -5.76 -22.47
C GLU A 167 22.96 -6.14 -21.00
N PRO A 168 23.17 -7.43 -20.64
CA PRO A 168 23.02 -7.85 -19.27
C PRO A 168 24.11 -7.25 -18.37
N PHE A 169 23.73 -6.92 -17.15
CA PHE A 169 24.66 -6.44 -16.12
C PHE A 169 24.57 -7.29 -14.85
N ALA A 170 25.64 -7.26 -14.04
CA ALA A 170 25.66 -7.98 -12.77
C ALA A 170 24.82 -7.28 -11.71
N CYS A 171 24.20 -8.07 -10.83
CA CYS A 171 23.46 -7.57 -9.69
C CYS A 171 24.20 -7.83 -8.37
N GLU A 172 23.97 -6.97 -7.41
CA GLU A 172 24.44 -7.10 -6.03
C GLU A 172 23.26 -7.03 -5.04
N ALA A 173 23.47 -7.46 -3.80
CA ALA A 173 22.49 -7.30 -2.75
C ALA A 173 22.24 -5.80 -2.49
N ASN A 174 20.97 -5.42 -2.40
CA ASN A 174 20.64 -4.03 -2.08
C ASN A 174 20.72 -3.80 -0.56
N PRO A 175 21.62 -2.93 -0.08
CA PRO A 175 21.76 -2.64 1.36
C PRO A 175 20.49 -2.00 1.96
N GLU A 176 19.68 -1.32 1.17
CA GLU A 176 18.42 -0.73 1.65
C GLU A 176 17.37 -1.79 2.01
N PHE A 177 17.55 -3.03 1.50
CA PHE A 177 16.67 -4.15 1.84
C PHE A 177 17.00 -4.79 3.20
N ILE A 178 18.09 -4.40 3.86
CA ILE A 178 18.47 -4.97 5.16
C ILE A 178 17.39 -4.64 6.20
N GLY A 179 16.86 -5.69 6.84
CA GLY A 179 15.78 -5.55 7.85
C GLY A 179 14.36 -5.42 7.27
N MET A 180 14.22 -5.43 5.93
CA MET A 180 12.91 -5.41 5.29
C MET A 180 12.31 -6.82 5.19
N PRO A 181 10.99 -6.98 5.36
CA PRO A 181 10.34 -8.25 5.10
C PRO A 181 10.30 -8.56 3.61
N THR A 182 10.44 -9.83 3.26
CA THR A 182 10.16 -10.29 1.90
C THR A 182 8.64 -10.39 1.67
N LEU A 183 8.19 -10.31 0.42
CA LEU A 183 6.80 -10.57 0.07
C LEU A 183 6.32 -11.93 0.62
N ALA A 184 7.17 -12.96 0.51
CA ALA A 184 6.86 -14.29 1.03
C ALA A 184 6.70 -14.32 2.55
N ALA A 185 7.53 -13.58 3.32
CA ALA A 185 7.41 -13.50 4.77
C ALA A 185 6.12 -12.79 5.17
N MET A 186 5.80 -11.66 4.55
CA MET A 186 4.56 -10.94 4.79
C MET A 186 3.31 -11.78 4.43
N THR A 187 3.33 -12.45 3.28
CA THR A 187 2.24 -13.33 2.85
C THR A 187 2.03 -14.49 3.82
N LYS A 188 3.12 -15.13 4.27
CA LYS A 188 3.04 -16.21 5.28
C LYS A 188 2.42 -15.70 6.59
N ALA A 189 2.85 -14.55 7.07
CA ALA A 189 2.31 -13.95 8.28
C ALA A 189 0.82 -13.61 8.13
N ALA A 190 0.43 -13.03 6.98
CA ALA A 190 -0.97 -12.72 6.68
C ALA A 190 -1.84 -13.97 6.62
N ILE A 191 -1.42 -15.01 5.92
CA ILE A 191 -2.16 -16.30 5.88
C ILE A 191 -2.29 -16.89 7.28
N GLY A 192 -1.22 -16.91 8.07
CA GLY A 192 -1.26 -17.40 9.45
C GLY A 192 -2.24 -16.63 10.34
N ARG A 193 -2.35 -15.31 10.13
CA ARG A 193 -3.27 -14.44 10.86
C ARG A 193 -4.74 -14.62 10.44
N LEU A 194 -4.98 -14.80 9.13
CA LEU A 194 -6.31 -14.89 8.55
C LEU A 194 -6.90 -16.31 8.55
N ASN A 195 -6.08 -17.33 8.83
CA ASN A 195 -6.51 -18.72 8.76
C ASN A 195 -7.56 -19.03 9.86
N SER A 196 -8.81 -19.12 9.45
CA SER A 196 -9.97 -19.43 10.28
C SER A 196 -10.91 -20.38 9.55
N ASP A 197 -11.85 -20.96 10.26
CA ASP A 197 -12.85 -21.87 9.69
C ASP A 197 -13.77 -21.18 8.65
N ALA A 198 -13.95 -19.87 8.77
CA ALA A 198 -14.73 -19.09 7.82
C ALA A 198 -14.02 -18.89 6.47
N GLY A 199 -12.68 -19.06 6.42
CA GLY A 199 -11.87 -18.74 5.27
C GLY A 199 -11.46 -17.27 5.22
N PHE A 200 -10.74 -16.89 4.17
CA PHE A 200 -10.24 -15.53 4.01
C PHE A 200 -10.12 -15.10 2.55
N MET A 201 -10.05 -13.80 2.35
CA MET A 201 -9.67 -13.16 1.09
C MET A 201 -8.38 -12.36 1.29
N LEU A 202 -7.34 -12.69 0.52
CA LEU A 202 -6.04 -12.05 0.60
C LEU A 202 -5.58 -11.59 -0.79
N MET A 203 -5.33 -10.29 -0.96
CA MET A 203 -4.65 -9.74 -2.13
C MET A 203 -3.14 -9.71 -1.87
N VAL A 204 -2.35 -10.22 -2.81
CA VAL A 204 -0.89 -10.22 -2.74
C VAL A 204 -0.31 -9.62 -4.02
N GLU A 205 0.53 -8.59 -3.88
CA GLU A 205 1.11 -7.86 -5.01
C GLU A 205 2.64 -7.85 -4.95
N ALA A 206 3.25 -8.24 -6.05
CA ALA A 206 4.68 -8.09 -6.32
C ALA A 206 4.93 -6.85 -7.18
N ALA A 207 4.75 -5.65 -6.61
CA ALA A 207 4.78 -4.38 -7.33
C ALA A 207 6.14 -4.06 -7.98
N SER A 208 7.24 -4.64 -7.48
CA SER A 208 8.59 -4.40 -8.03
C SER A 208 8.74 -4.88 -9.47
N ILE A 209 7.88 -5.77 -9.97
CA ILE A 209 7.90 -6.22 -11.36
C ILE A 209 7.56 -5.06 -12.32
N ASP A 210 6.73 -4.13 -11.85
CA ASP A 210 6.26 -2.97 -12.62
C ASP A 210 7.11 -1.71 -12.40
N LYS A 211 7.83 -1.64 -11.29
CA LYS A 211 8.46 -0.40 -10.81
C LYS A 211 9.99 -0.36 -10.90
N GLU A 212 10.63 -1.46 -11.32
CA GLU A 212 12.09 -1.60 -11.37
C GLU A 212 12.61 -1.95 -12.78
#